data_935bd04446611e29fbc9b5f153b4bb39
#
_entry.id   935bd04446611e29fbc9b5f153b4bb39
#
_cell.length_a   1.000
_cell.length_b   1.000
_cell.length_c   1.000
_cell.angle_alpha   90.00
_cell.angle_beta   90.00
_cell.angle_gamma   90.00
#
_symmetry.space_group_name_H-M   'P 1'
#
loop_
_entity.id
_entity.type
_entity.pdbx_description
1 polymer ?
#
loop_
_entity_poly.entity_id
_entity_poly.type
_entity_poly.pdbx_seq_one_letter_code
_entity_poly.pdbx_strand_id
1 'polypeptide(L)'
;MGIVELLLISVGLAMDAFAVSVGKGMTLHRVRPSHALMAGVWFGGFQALMPIVGYFVGRSFASYVTAVDHWIAFGLLALIGFNMIRETLKGDDEEHNANFGFKHMLLMAVATSIDALAVGVSLSFVDTNIWVAALAIGVVTLVLSASGVYLGRLFGSRLGSSAGIFGGLILIGIGIKTLVEHL
;
A
#
# COMPACT_ATOMS: atom_id res chain seq x y z
N MET A 1 14.84 -11.95 16.46
CA MET A 1 13.91 -12.19 15.33
C MET A 1 14.66 -12.91 14.22
N GLY A 2 14.12 -14.04 13.72
CA GLY A 2 14.76 -14.83 12.68
C GLY A 2 14.53 -14.22 11.28
N ILE A 3 15.41 -14.56 10.31
CA ILE A 3 15.28 -14.08 8.92
C ILE A 3 13.93 -14.50 8.30
N VAL A 4 13.47 -15.71 8.59
CA VAL A 4 12.19 -16.23 8.06
C VAL A 4 11.01 -15.43 8.60
N GLU A 5 10.98 -15.14 9.90
CA GLU A 5 9.95 -14.30 10.52
C GLU A 5 9.92 -12.91 9.87
N LEU A 6 11.09 -12.30 9.70
CA LEU A 6 11.22 -10.99 9.08
C LEU A 6 10.69 -10.99 7.64
N LEU A 7 11.01 -12.02 6.85
CA LEU A 7 10.50 -12.15 5.48
C LEU A 7 8.98 -12.34 5.44
N LEU A 8 8.42 -13.16 6.34
CA LEU A 8 6.97 -13.36 6.42
C LEU A 8 6.23 -12.06 6.78
N ILE A 9 6.74 -11.32 7.77
CA ILE A 9 6.19 -10.00 8.14
C ILE A 9 6.32 -9.04 6.94
N SER A 10 7.48 -9.00 6.28
CA SER A 10 7.72 -8.12 5.14
C SER A 10 6.75 -8.41 3.98
N VAL A 11 6.50 -9.67 3.68
CA VAL A 11 5.54 -10.07 2.64
C VAL A 11 4.12 -9.71 3.07
N GLY A 12 3.74 -10.00 4.32
CA GLY A 12 2.42 -9.64 4.86
C GLY A 12 2.14 -8.14 4.72
N LEU A 13 3.05 -7.30 5.22
CA LEU A 13 2.95 -5.85 5.14
C LEU A 13 2.97 -5.31 3.69
N ALA A 14 3.63 -5.98 2.77
CA ALA A 14 3.69 -5.56 1.37
C ALA A 14 2.39 -5.85 0.59
N MET A 15 1.47 -6.66 1.14
CA MET A 15 0.28 -7.09 0.40
C MET A 15 -0.68 -5.95 0.09
N ASP A 16 -0.83 -4.97 0.98
CA ASP A 16 -1.69 -3.80 0.77
C ASP A 16 -1.14 -2.93 -0.37
N ALA A 17 0.16 -2.63 -0.34
CA ALA A 17 0.84 -1.90 -1.39
C ALA A 17 0.83 -2.66 -2.74
N PHE A 18 0.97 -4.00 -2.71
CA PHE A 18 0.83 -4.84 -3.88
C PHE A 18 -0.57 -4.75 -4.48
N ALA A 19 -1.62 -4.88 -3.66
CA ALA A 19 -3.00 -4.82 -4.12
C ALA A 19 -3.37 -3.45 -4.71
N VAL A 20 -2.92 -2.35 -4.07
CA VAL A 20 -3.06 -0.99 -4.62
C VAL A 20 -2.32 -0.87 -5.96
N SER A 21 -1.12 -1.44 -6.08
CA SER A 21 -0.33 -1.44 -7.31
C SER A 21 -1.01 -2.24 -8.44
N VAL A 22 -1.63 -3.37 -8.10
CA VAL A 22 -2.47 -4.14 -9.04
C VAL A 22 -3.65 -3.29 -9.51
N GLY A 23 -4.38 -2.66 -8.59
CA GLY A 23 -5.50 -1.75 -8.91
C GLY A 23 -5.07 -0.64 -9.88
N LYS A 24 -3.95 0.03 -9.61
CA LYS A 24 -3.38 1.03 -10.52
C LYS A 24 -2.97 0.45 -11.87
N GLY A 25 -2.35 -0.72 -11.87
CA GLY A 25 -1.97 -1.42 -13.10
C GLY A 25 -3.16 -1.74 -14.00
N MET A 26 -4.31 -2.06 -13.41
CA MET A 26 -5.55 -2.37 -14.14
C MET A 26 -6.07 -1.17 -14.94
N THR A 27 -5.87 0.06 -14.46
CA THR A 27 -6.33 1.28 -15.15
C THR A 27 -5.38 1.77 -16.24
N LEU A 28 -4.17 1.22 -16.34
CA LEU A 28 -3.18 1.61 -17.34
C LEU A 28 -3.43 0.94 -18.69
N HIS A 29 -3.51 1.73 -19.78
CA HIS A 29 -3.50 1.20 -21.14
C HIS A 29 -2.16 0.61 -21.56
N ARG A 30 -1.04 1.19 -21.11
CA ARG A 30 0.33 0.71 -21.31
C ARG A 30 1.15 0.91 -20.03
N VAL A 31 1.76 -0.15 -19.54
CA VAL A 31 2.73 -0.05 -18.45
C VAL A 31 4.08 0.38 -19.03
N ARG A 32 4.61 1.47 -18.49
CA ARG A 32 6.00 1.88 -18.69
C ARG A 32 6.82 1.43 -17.48
N PRO A 33 8.10 1.11 -17.63
CA PRO A 33 8.95 0.79 -16.48
C PRO A 33 8.95 1.87 -15.39
N SER A 34 8.76 3.14 -15.79
CA SER A 34 8.62 4.27 -14.87
C SER A 34 7.43 4.15 -13.93
N HIS A 35 6.30 3.59 -14.37
CA HIS A 35 5.11 3.41 -13.52
C HIS A 35 5.38 2.36 -12.42
N ALA A 36 6.00 1.23 -12.79
CA ALA A 36 6.37 0.18 -11.85
C ALA A 36 7.44 0.66 -10.86
N LEU A 37 8.46 1.37 -11.37
CA LEU A 37 9.51 1.96 -10.52
C LEU A 37 8.93 3.00 -9.56
N MET A 38 8.05 3.88 -10.03
CA MET A 38 7.40 4.90 -9.21
C MET A 38 6.55 4.25 -8.10
N ALA A 39 5.72 3.26 -8.42
CA ALA A 39 4.96 2.52 -7.42
C ALA A 39 5.89 1.84 -6.40
N GLY A 40 6.90 1.13 -6.88
CA GLY A 40 7.89 0.46 -6.02
C GLY A 40 8.60 1.42 -5.08
N VAL A 41 9.11 2.54 -5.59
CA VAL A 41 9.86 3.53 -4.77
C VAL A 41 8.94 4.22 -3.76
N TRP A 42 7.74 4.62 -4.16
CA TRP A 42 6.80 5.26 -3.23
C TRP A 42 6.35 4.29 -2.13
N PHE A 43 5.82 3.14 -2.50
CA PHE A 43 5.31 2.19 -1.52
C PHE A 43 6.46 1.57 -0.70
N GLY A 44 7.54 1.14 -1.35
CA GLY A 44 8.70 0.58 -0.63
C GLY A 44 9.40 1.59 0.27
N GLY A 45 9.50 2.86 -0.18
CA GLY A 45 10.07 3.94 0.61
C GLY A 45 9.27 4.25 1.88
N PHE A 46 7.95 4.38 1.76
CA PHE A 46 7.08 4.62 2.92
C PHE A 46 7.01 3.39 3.82
N GLN A 47 6.99 2.19 3.24
CA GLN A 47 6.97 0.93 3.99
C GLN A 47 8.28 0.68 4.76
N ALA A 48 9.41 1.27 4.32
CA ALA A 48 10.64 1.30 5.08
C ALA A 48 10.67 2.40 6.14
N LEU A 49 10.14 3.58 5.81
CA LEU A 49 10.15 4.77 6.68
C LEU A 49 9.24 4.57 7.91
N MET A 50 8.02 4.05 7.70
CA MET A 50 7.01 3.96 8.74
C MET A 50 7.39 3.05 9.92
N PRO A 51 8.02 1.87 9.74
CA PRO A 51 8.51 1.09 10.88
C PRO A 51 9.58 1.83 11.68
N ILE A 52 10.43 2.62 11.02
CA ILE A 52 11.44 3.43 11.72
C ILE A 52 10.75 4.49 12.58
N VAL A 53 9.78 5.22 12.01
CA VAL A 53 8.98 6.21 12.76
C VAL A 53 8.25 5.53 13.92
N GLY A 54 7.56 4.42 13.65
CA GLY A 54 6.84 3.64 14.66
C GLY A 54 7.74 3.16 15.79
N TYR A 55 8.94 2.69 15.46
CA TYR A 55 9.93 2.24 16.46
C TYR A 55 10.34 3.37 17.43
N PHE A 56 10.63 4.55 16.92
CA PHE A 56 10.99 5.69 17.79
C PHE A 56 9.79 6.22 18.57
N VAL A 57 8.59 6.26 17.97
CA VAL A 57 7.35 6.61 18.66
C VAL A 57 7.01 5.58 19.74
N GLY A 58 7.15 4.28 19.45
CA GLY A 58 6.90 3.22 20.40
C GLY A 58 7.81 3.29 21.64
N ARG A 59 9.06 3.69 21.47
CA ARG A 59 9.97 3.94 22.60
C ARG A 59 9.57 5.15 23.46
N SER A 60 8.81 6.09 22.88
CA SER A 60 8.43 7.34 23.56
C SER A 60 6.99 7.31 24.08
N PHE A 61 6.06 6.61 23.40
CA PHE A 61 4.60 6.73 23.63
C PHE A 61 3.83 5.43 23.35
N ALA A 62 4.23 4.31 23.90
CA ALA A 62 3.68 2.98 23.58
C ALA A 62 2.14 2.81 23.66
N SER A 63 1.42 3.64 24.42
CA SER A 63 0.00 3.42 24.73
C SER A 63 -1.00 4.15 23.81
N TYR A 64 -0.55 5.04 22.91
CA TYR A 64 -1.45 5.92 22.16
C TYR A 64 -1.57 5.60 20.66
N VAL A 65 -0.65 4.84 20.08
CA VAL A 65 -0.56 4.68 18.61
C VAL A 65 -1.51 3.62 18.05
N THR A 66 -1.84 2.59 18.82
CA THR A 66 -2.58 1.42 18.31
C THR A 66 -4.10 1.59 18.23
N ALA A 67 -4.66 2.68 18.76
CA ALA A 67 -6.12 2.83 18.84
C ALA A 67 -6.78 3.45 17.60
N VAL A 68 -6.04 4.09 16.71
CA VAL A 68 -6.62 4.94 15.64
C VAL A 68 -6.10 4.60 14.23
N ASP A 69 -5.04 3.82 14.10
CA ASP A 69 -4.35 3.53 12.84
C ASP A 69 -5.25 2.83 11.80
N HIS A 70 -6.01 1.83 12.21
CA HIS A 70 -6.90 1.07 11.33
C HIS A 70 -8.09 1.91 10.80
N TRP A 71 -8.61 2.87 11.59
CA TRP A 71 -9.66 3.78 11.13
C TRP A 71 -9.16 4.75 10.05
N ILE A 72 -7.93 5.23 10.20
CA ILE A 72 -7.30 6.12 9.22
C ILE A 72 -7.00 5.34 7.94
N ALA A 73 -6.44 4.13 8.05
CA ALA A 73 -6.18 3.27 6.90
C ALA A 73 -7.46 2.95 6.12
N PHE A 74 -8.52 2.53 6.81
CA PHE A 74 -9.82 2.29 6.19
C PHE A 74 -10.35 3.53 5.48
N GLY A 75 -10.37 4.68 6.14
CA GLY A 75 -10.90 5.93 5.57
C GLY A 75 -10.15 6.34 4.30
N LEU A 76 -8.82 6.22 4.28
CA LEU A 76 -7.99 6.54 3.12
C LEU A 76 -8.20 5.55 1.98
N LEU A 77 -8.20 4.25 2.24
CA LEU A 77 -8.42 3.22 1.22
C LEU A 77 -9.83 3.28 0.63
N ALA A 78 -10.84 3.53 1.46
CA ALA A 78 -12.21 3.73 1.01
C ALA A 78 -12.36 4.97 0.12
N LEU A 79 -11.72 6.09 0.49
CA LEU A 79 -11.72 7.32 -0.30
C LEU A 79 -11.06 7.12 -1.67
N ILE A 80 -9.91 6.44 -1.71
CA ILE A 80 -9.19 6.16 -2.95
C ILE A 80 -10.01 5.22 -3.84
N GLY A 81 -10.53 4.14 -3.28
CA GLY A 81 -11.36 3.18 -4.00
C GLY A 81 -12.64 3.82 -4.56
N PHE A 82 -13.31 4.66 -3.77
CA PHE A 82 -14.48 5.40 -4.22
C PHE A 82 -14.15 6.37 -5.37
N ASN A 83 -13.05 7.11 -5.27
CA ASN A 83 -12.62 7.98 -6.36
C ASN A 83 -12.33 7.22 -7.66
N MET A 84 -11.67 6.05 -7.58
CA MET A 84 -11.44 5.20 -8.77
C MET A 84 -12.75 4.76 -9.42
N ILE A 85 -13.74 4.34 -8.65
CA ILE A 85 -15.06 3.96 -9.16
C ILE A 85 -15.75 5.16 -9.79
N ARG A 86 -15.73 6.31 -9.11
CA ARG A 86 -16.36 7.54 -9.60
C ARG A 86 -15.76 8.04 -10.92
N GLU A 87 -14.44 8.03 -11.05
CA GLU A 87 -13.74 8.40 -12.29
C GLU A 87 -14.11 7.47 -13.44
N THR A 88 -14.17 6.16 -13.18
CA THR A 88 -14.57 5.17 -14.19
C THR A 88 -16.03 5.34 -14.66
N LEU A 89 -16.95 5.66 -13.72
CA LEU A 89 -18.38 5.84 -14.04
C LEU A 89 -18.66 7.16 -14.77
N LYS A 90 -17.85 8.19 -14.59
CA LYS A 90 -18.04 9.48 -15.26
C LYS A 90 -17.73 9.46 -16.74
N GLY A 91 -17.04 8.44 -17.24
CA GLY A 91 -16.77 8.27 -18.68
C GLY A 91 -15.93 9.40 -19.27
N ASP A 92 -15.21 10.17 -18.44
CA ASP A 92 -14.29 11.18 -18.92
C ASP A 92 -13.19 10.49 -19.74
N ASP A 93 -13.28 10.61 -21.06
CA ASP A 93 -12.30 10.15 -22.05
C ASP A 93 -10.97 10.94 -22.00
N GLU A 94 -10.79 11.80 -21.01
CA GLU A 94 -9.47 12.28 -20.66
C GLU A 94 -8.67 11.09 -20.17
N GLU A 95 -7.70 10.67 -20.99
CA GLU A 95 -6.72 9.62 -20.80
C GLU A 95 -6.77 9.08 -19.36
N HIS A 96 -7.28 7.86 -19.20
CA HIS A 96 -7.23 7.11 -17.92
C HIS A 96 -5.76 6.90 -17.55
N ASN A 97 -5.07 8.00 -17.35
CA ASN A 97 -3.78 8.04 -16.73
C ASN A 97 -4.03 7.67 -15.26
N ALA A 98 -3.75 6.42 -14.93
CA ALA A 98 -3.60 6.08 -13.52
C ALA A 98 -2.78 7.22 -12.93
N ASN A 99 -3.43 8.03 -12.07
CA ASN A 99 -2.84 9.29 -11.65
C ASN A 99 -1.64 8.99 -10.74
N PHE A 100 -0.44 8.99 -11.32
CA PHE A 100 0.83 8.87 -10.62
C PHE A 100 1.32 10.24 -10.12
N GLY A 101 0.42 11.23 -10.05
CA GLY A 101 0.73 12.53 -9.49
C GLY A 101 1.20 12.42 -8.04
N PHE A 102 2.12 13.30 -7.66
CA PHE A 102 2.77 13.32 -6.34
C PHE A 102 1.77 13.17 -5.18
N LYS A 103 0.70 13.98 -5.16
CA LYS A 103 -0.31 13.95 -4.08
C LYS A 103 -1.01 12.60 -3.97
N HIS A 104 -1.32 11.99 -5.12
CA HIS A 104 -2.03 10.71 -5.17
C HIS A 104 -1.15 9.57 -4.69
N MET A 105 0.11 9.54 -5.15
CA MET A 105 1.09 8.54 -4.72
C MET A 105 1.43 8.68 -3.24
N LEU A 106 1.58 9.92 -2.75
CA LEU A 106 1.83 10.19 -1.33
C LEU A 106 0.68 9.67 -0.45
N LEU A 107 -0.57 10.00 -0.81
CA LEU A 107 -1.74 9.57 -0.05
C LEU A 107 -1.86 8.04 0.02
N MET A 108 -1.68 7.38 -1.12
CA MET A 108 -1.71 5.92 -1.20
C MET A 108 -0.57 5.29 -0.41
N ALA A 109 0.66 5.81 -0.52
CA ALA A 109 1.81 5.27 0.19
C ALA A 109 1.67 5.42 1.70
N VAL A 110 1.15 6.55 2.18
CA VAL A 110 0.82 6.74 3.60
C VAL A 110 -0.26 5.75 4.03
N ALA A 111 -1.36 5.65 3.26
CA ALA A 111 -2.48 4.76 3.62
C ALA A 111 -2.05 3.29 3.74
N THR A 112 -1.20 2.81 2.82
CA THR A 112 -0.75 1.40 2.79
C THR A 112 0.40 1.10 3.75
N SER A 113 0.96 2.10 4.43
CA SER A 113 2.11 1.92 5.33
C SER A 113 1.78 2.21 6.81
N ILE A 114 0.51 2.43 7.14
CA ILE A 114 0.08 2.67 8.53
C ILE A 114 0.27 1.41 9.38
N ASP A 115 0.00 0.23 8.84
CA ASP A 115 0.25 -1.06 9.47
C ASP A 115 1.76 -1.27 9.75
N ALA A 116 2.63 -0.84 8.85
CA ALA A 116 4.06 -0.86 9.05
C ALA A 116 4.51 0.05 10.20
N LEU A 117 3.82 1.17 10.43
CA LEU A 117 4.05 2.01 11.60
C LEU A 117 3.70 1.25 12.89
N ALA A 118 2.56 0.56 12.95
CA ALA A 118 2.16 -0.25 14.10
C ALA A 118 3.14 -1.39 14.37
N VAL A 119 3.60 -2.08 13.31
CA VAL A 119 4.67 -3.08 13.41
C VAL A 119 5.96 -2.46 13.95
N GLY A 120 6.34 -1.27 13.53
CA GLY A 120 7.48 -0.53 14.05
C GLY A 120 7.38 -0.27 15.55
N VAL A 121 6.19 0.14 16.04
CA VAL A 121 5.92 0.26 17.49
C VAL A 121 6.14 -1.08 18.18
N SER A 122 5.59 -2.16 17.65
CA SER A 122 5.74 -3.51 18.21
C SER A 122 7.21 -3.96 18.24
N LEU A 123 7.98 -3.67 17.20
CA LEU A 123 9.41 -3.97 17.12
C LEU A 123 10.24 -3.17 18.15
N SER A 124 9.73 -2.06 18.68
CA SER A 124 10.41 -1.29 19.72
C SER A 124 10.52 -2.04 21.06
N PHE A 125 9.69 -3.06 21.28
CA PHE A 125 9.67 -3.92 22.47
C PHE A 125 10.43 -5.24 22.28
N VAL A 126 10.91 -5.50 21.05
CA VAL A 126 11.65 -6.71 20.72
C VAL A 126 13.10 -6.35 20.42
N ASP A 127 14.04 -7.20 20.83
CA ASP A 127 15.46 -7.02 20.52
C ASP A 127 15.70 -7.32 19.02
N THR A 128 15.48 -6.30 18.19
CA THR A 128 15.56 -6.37 16.73
C THR A 128 16.23 -5.11 16.20
N ASN A 129 17.10 -5.29 15.20
CA ASN A 129 17.69 -4.16 14.49
C ASN A 129 16.67 -3.55 13.53
N ILE A 130 16.11 -2.40 13.90
CA ILE A 130 15.07 -1.72 13.11
C ILE A 130 15.53 -1.38 11.67
N TRP A 131 16.81 -1.08 11.48
CA TRP A 131 17.34 -0.73 10.16
C TRP A 131 17.30 -1.93 9.20
N VAL A 132 17.63 -3.12 9.71
CA VAL A 132 17.56 -4.37 8.92
C VAL A 132 16.10 -4.71 8.62
N ALA A 133 15.21 -4.57 9.61
CA ALA A 133 13.78 -4.81 9.43
C ALA A 133 13.17 -3.86 8.40
N ALA A 134 13.40 -2.55 8.54
CA ALA A 134 12.91 -1.53 7.62
C ALA A 134 13.42 -1.73 6.18
N LEU A 135 14.71 -2.08 6.03
CA LEU A 135 15.28 -2.37 4.71
C LEU A 135 14.61 -3.59 4.07
N ALA A 136 14.43 -4.68 4.82
CA ALA A 136 13.79 -5.89 4.32
C ALA A 136 12.35 -5.62 3.90
N ILE A 137 11.56 -4.94 4.74
CA ILE A 137 10.16 -4.57 4.47
C ILE A 137 10.11 -3.68 3.22
N GLY A 138 10.95 -2.64 3.15
CA GLY A 138 10.97 -1.72 2.00
C GLY A 138 11.34 -2.40 0.69
N VAL A 139 12.37 -3.25 0.67
CA VAL A 139 12.80 -3.97 -0.54
C VAL A 139 11.74 -4.97 -1.01
N VAL A 140 11.15 -5.74 -0.10
CA VAL A 140 10.08 -6.69 -0.45
C VAL A 140 8.88 -5.93 -1.01
N THR A 141 8.48 -4.83 -0.37
CA THR A 141 7.37 -4.00 -0.86
C THR A 141 7.67 -3.37 -2.21
N LEU A 142 8.88 -2.88 -2.45
CA LEU A 142 9.30 -2.33 -3.74
C LEU A 142 9.13 -3.37 -4.86
N VAL A 143 9.65 -4.57 -4.65
CA VAL A 143 9.59 -5.65 -5.65
C VAL A 143 8.14 -6.09 -5.90
N LEU A 144 7.37 -6.30 -4.84
CA LEU A 144 5.98 -6.72 -4.96
C LEU A 144 5.12 -5.63 -5.62
N SER A 145 5.26 -4.37 -5.21
CA SER A 145 4.49 -3.27 -5.81
C SER A 145 4.83 -3.04 -7.28
N ALA A 146 6.11 -3.10 -7.64
CA ALA A 146 6.52 -3.01 -9.04
C ALA A 146 5.94 -4.16 -9.88
N SER A 147 5.96 -5.39 -9.38
CA SER A 147 5.35 -6.55 -10.05
C SER A 147 3.82 -6.43 -10.10
N GLY A 148 3.20 -5.89 -9.06
CA GLY A 148 1.76 -5.65 -8.97
C GLY A 148 1.23 -4.78 -10.11
N VAL A 149 1.96 -3.73 -10.50
CA VAL A 149 1.58 -2.88 -11.65
C VAL A 149 1.52 -3.68 -12.95
N TYR A 150 2.48 -4.57 -13.21
CA TYR A 150 2.47 -5.41 -14.42
C TYR A 150 1.33 -6.44 -14.38
N LEU A 151 1.14 -7.10 -13.24
CA LEU A 151 0.04 -8.06 -13.06
C LEU A 151 -1.32 -7.37 -13.20
N GLY A 152 -1.48 -6.18 -12.61
CA GLY A 152 -2.70 -5.39 -12.74
C GLY A 152 -3.03 -5.08 -14.19
N ARG A 153 -2.04 -4.69 -14.99
CA ARG A 153 -2.24 -4.46 -16.43
C ARG A 153 -2.70 -5.73 -17.17
N LEU A 154 -2.13 -6.88 -16.82
CA LEU A 154 -2.54 -8.14 -17.44
C LEU A 154 -4.01 -8.44 -17.17
N PHE A 155 -4.49 -8.23 -15.95
CA PHE A 155 -5.91 -8.37 -15.59
C PHE A 155 -6.76 -7.27 -16.22
N GLY A 156 -6.33 -6.02 -16.16
CA GLY A 156 -7.04 -4.87 -16.73
C GLY A 156 -7.28 -5.01 -18.24
N SER A 157 -6.34 -5.59 -18.99
CA SER A 157 -6.52 -5.85 -20.42
C SER A 157 -7.66 -6.82 -20.74
N ARG A 158 -8.03 -7.68 -19.78
CA ARG A 158 -9.16 -8.62 -19.91
C ARG A 158 -10.49 -8.03 -19.45
N LEU A 159 -10.45 -7.09 -18.50
CA LEU A 159 -11.63 -6.47 -17.89
C LEU A 159 -12.13 -5.22 -18.66
N GLY A 160 -11.32 -4.68 -19.56
CA GLY A 160 -11.68 -3.51 -20.39
C GLY A 160 -12.02 -2.28 -19.54
N SER A 161 -13.11 -1.59 -19.89
CA SER A 161 -13.56 -0.36 -19.20
C SER A 161 -13.98 -0.58 -17.74
N SER A 162 -14.27 -1.81 -17.32
CA SER A 162 -14.66 -2.11 -15.94
C SER A 162 -13.47 -2.24 -14.98
N ALA A 163 -12.23 -2.18 -15.49
CA ALA A 163 -11.01 -2.38 -14.68
C ALA A 163 -10.92 -1.41 -13.49
N GLY A 164 -11.31 -0.14 -13.68
CA GLY A 164 -11.31 0.86 -12.60
C GLY A 164 -12.33 0.56 -11.50
N ILE A 165 -13.50 0.03 -11.86
CA ILE A 165 -14.51 -0.39 -10.88
C ILE A 165 -13.98 -1.55 -10.04
N PHE A 166 -13.41 -2.58 -10.69
CA PHE A 166 -12.83 -3.72 -9.98
C PHE A 166 -11.66 -3.31 -9.09
N GLY A 167 -10.76 -2.44 -9.57
CA GLY A 167 -9.67 -1.90 -8.76
C GLY A 167 -10.17 -1.14 -7.52
N GLY A 168 -11.17 -0.28 -7.70
CA GLY A 168 -11.80 0.46 -6.61
C GLY A 168 -12.47 -0.45 -5.57
N LEU A 169 -13.19 -1.49 -6.01
CA LEU A 169 -13.82 -2.47 -5.13
C LEU A 169 -12.78 -3.26 -4.32
N ILE A 170 -11.65 -3.64 -4.95
CA ILE A 170 -10.55 -4.31 -4.24
C ILE A 170 -10.02 -3.42 -3.12
N LEU A 171 -9.77 -2.12 -3.38
CA LEU A 171 -9.25 -1.20 -2.37
C LEU A 171 -10.23 -1.01 -1.20
N ILE A 172 -11.52 -0.86 -1.48
CA ILE A 172 -12.55 -0.77 -0.43
C ILE A 172 -12.60 -2.08 0.38
N GLY A 173 -12.54 -3.23 -0.29
CA GLY A 173 -12.52 -4.54 0.36
C GLY A 173 -11.32 -4.73 1.29
N ILE A 174 -10.13 -4.28 0.87
CA ILE A 174 -8.92 -4.30 1.71
C ILE A 174 -9.10 -3.38 2.91
N GLY A 175 -9.61 -2.16 2.72
CA GLY A 175 -9.90 -1.25 3.82
C GLY A 175 -10.85 -1.84 4.85
N ILE A 176 -11.94 -2.50 4.41
CA ILE A 176 -12.89 -3.19 5.30
C ILE A 176 -12.20 -4.34 6.04
N LYS A 177 -11.40 -5.15 5.32
CA LYS A 177 -10.65 -6.26 5.93
C LYS A 177 -9.73 -5.74 7.04
N THR A 178 -8.93 -4.72 6.75
CA THR A 178 -8.01 -4.09 7.72
C THR A 178 -8.76 -3.59 8.95
N LEU A 179 -9.93 -2.98 8.76
CA LEU A 179 -10.76 -2.51 9.88
C LEU A 179 -11.27 -3.67 10.74
N VAL A 180 -11.77 -4.75 10.12
CA VAL A 180 -12.34 -5.92 10.83
C VAL A 180 -11.26 -6.73 11.57
N GLU A 181 -10.04 -6.82 11.03
CA GLU A 181 -8.94 -7.53 11.67
C GLU A 181 -8.40 -6.83 12.93
N HIS A 182 -8.70 -5.53 13.11
CA HIS A 182 -8.21 -4.71 14.22
C HIS A 182 -9.33 -4.24 15.18
N LEU A 183 -10.59 -4.66 14.97
CA LEU A 183 -11.72 -4.49 15.90
C LEU A 183 -11.85 -5.70 16.84
#